data_dd1778e18b9d29907a79f5a1753c7e46
#
_entry.id   dd1778e18b9d29907a79f5a1753c7e46
#
_cell.length_a   1.000
_cell.length_b   1.000
_cell.length_c   1.000
_cell.angle_alpha   90.00
_cell.angle_beta   90.00
_cell.angle_gamma   90.00
#
_symmetry.space_group_name_H-M   'P 1'
#
loop_
_entity.id
_entity.type
_entity.pdbx_description
1 polymer ?
#
loop_
_entity_poly.entity_id
_entity_poly.type
_entity_poly.pdbx_seq_one_letter_code
_entity_poly.pdbx_strand_id
1 'polypeptide(L)'
;MSEHNTKVQANHNEIEEACMKNYEDLTEKELRIQLAASYRLVEELGWSFLIFGHLTARVPGPEKHFLINPYGLMYDEVTASNLVKIDLEGNIVEKSEWNINPAGFIIHSAIHSSKENAHCVMHTHILTQVWLWQL
;
A
#
# COMPACT_ATOMS: atom_id res chain seq x y z
N MET A 1 -1.22 -6.37 33.62
CA MET A 1 -1.38 -6.36 32.14
C MET A 1 0.02 -6.40 31.56
N SER A 2 0.30 -7.34 30.68
CA SER A 2 1.66 -7.50 30.15
C SER A 2 2.00 -6.38 29.15
N GLU A 3 3.26 -6.00 29.04
CA GLU A 3 3.75 -5.00 28.06
C GLU A 3 3.29 -5.30 26.62
N HIS A 4 3.08 -6.58 26.30
CA HIS A 4 2.57 -7.02 25.01
C HIS A 4 1.15 -6.50 24.73
N ASN A 5 0.26 -6.60 25.72
CA ASN A 5 -1.13 -6.10 25.59
C ASN A 5 -1.19 -4.58 25.41
N THR A 6 -0.30 -3.84 26.07
CA THR A 6 -0.23 -2.38 25.96
C THR A 6 0.24 -1.95 24.55
N LYS A 7 1.23 -2.66 23.98
CA LYS A 7 1.70 -2.39 22.60
C LYS A 7 0.64 -2.71 21.54
N VAL A 8 -0.09 -3.81 21.70
CA VAL A 8 -1.17 -4.18 20.77
C VAL A 8 -2.29 -3.14 20.82
N GLN A 9 -2.68 -2.67 22.02
CA GLN A 9 -3.71 -1.65 22.16
C GLN A 9 -3.27 -0.28 21.61
N ALA A 10 -2.00 0.11 21.82
CA ALA A 10 -1.45 1.33 21.24
C ALA A 10 -1.47 1.30 19.70
N ASN A 11 -1.06 0.17 19.09
CA ASN A 11 -1.14 -0.01 17.64
C ASN A 11 -2.57 0.06 17.10
N HIS A 12 -3.53 -0.50 17.83
CA HIS A 12 -4.94 -0.46 17.42
C HIS A 12 -5.48 0.98 17.41
N ASN A 13 -5.22 1.75 18.45
CA ASN A 13 -5.63 3.14 18.53
C ASN A 13 -4.99 4.02 17.44
N GLU A 14 -3.70 3.81 17.12
CA GLU A 14 -3.01 4.52 16.02
C GLU A 14 -3.67 4.22 14.67
N ILE A 15 -4.08 2.98 14.41
CA ILE A 15 -4.77 2.60 13.18
C ILE A 15 -6.15 3.23 13.10
N GLU A 16 -6.93 3.17 14.18
CA GLU A 16 -8.27 3.79 14.22
C GLU A 16 -8.18 5.31 13.98
N GLU A 17 -7.27 6.01 14.64
CA GLU A 17 -7.06 7.44 14.48
C GLU A 17 -6.67 7.78 13.04
N ALA A 18 -5.74 7.02 12.43
CA ALA A 18 -5.32 7.23 11.05
C ALA A 18 -6.47 7.00 10.05
N CYS A 19 -7.34 5.99 10.28
CA CYS A 19 -8.48 5.69 9.41
C CYS A 19 -9.58 6.75 9.45
N MET A 20 -9.64 7.60 10.48
CA MET A 20 -10.67 8.64 10.64
C MET A 20 -10.26 9.99 10.05
N LYS A 21 -9.02 10.17 9.61
CA LYS A 21 -8.52 11.43 9.02
C LYS A 21 -8.88 11.55 7.54
N ASN A 22 -9.06 12.79 7.07
CA ASN A 22 -9.09 13.07 5.65
C ASN A 22 -7.70 12.83 5.05
N TYR A 23 -7.65 12.48 3.78
CA TYR A 23 -6.39 12.14 3.09
C TYR A 23 -5.35 13.27 3.18
N GLU A 24 -5.75 14.52 2.98
CA GLU A 24 -4.86 15.68 3.01
C GLU A 24 -4.23 15.96 4.38
N ASP A 25 -4.87 15.47 5.44
CA ASP A 25 -4.44 15.64 6.84
C ASP A 25 -3.53 14.47 7.30
N LEU A 26 -3.35 13.44 6.46
CA LEU A 26 -2.52 12.30 6.79
C LEU A 26 -1.04 12.65 6.76
N THR A 27 -0.32 12.23 7.79
CA THR A 27 1.13 12.13 7.74
C THR A 27 1.56 10.92 6.91
N GLU A 28 2.78 10.93 6.37
CA GLU A 28 3.31 9.76 5.67
C GLU A 28 3.33 8.50 6.56
N LYS A 29 3.62 8.64 7.85
CA LYS A 29 3.58 7.52 8.81
C LYS A 29 2.19 6.88 8.86
N GLU A 30 1.15 7.69 8.98
CA GLU A 30 -0.24 7.22 9.02
C GLU A 30 -0.65 6.58 7.70
N LEU A 31 -0.25 7.17 6.58
CA LEU A 31 -0.49 6.61 5.26
C LEU A 31 0.17 5.24 5.08
N ARG A 32 1.40 5.06 5.56
CA ARG A 32 2.10 3.77 5.55
C ARG A 32 1.35 2.73 6.38
N ILE A 33 0.82 3.11 7.54
CA ILE A 33 0.01 2.22 8.39
C ILE A 33 -1.27 1.82 7.66
N GLN A 34 -2.00 2.77 7.08
CA GLN A 34 -3.23 2.48 6.34
C GLN A 34 -2.98 1.58 5.12
N LEU A 35 -1.93 1.86 4.35
CA LEU A 35 -1.60 1.06 3.18
C LEU A 35 -1.20 -0.37 3.57
N ALA A 36 -0.39 -0.55 4.61
CA ALA A 36 -0.04 -1.87 5.12
C ALA A 36 -1.27 -2.63 5.66
N ALA A 37 -2.17 -1.94 6.34
CA ALA A 37 -3.44 -2.52 6.80
C ALA A 37 -4.32 -2.95 5.61
N SER A 38 -4.34 -2.17 4.52
CA SER A 38 -5.07 -2.51 3.29
C SER A 38 -4.51 -3.78 2.63
N TYR A 39 -3.19 -3.99 2.60
CA TYR A 39 -2.58 -5.24 2.14
C TYR A 39 -3.05 -6.44 2.97
N ARG A 40 -3.05 -6.30 4.32
CA ARG A 40 -3.55 -7.34 5.22
C ARG A 40 -5.02 -7.66 5.00
N LEU A 41 -5.84 -6.63 4.82
CA LEU A 41 -7.27 -6.80 4.55
C LEU A 41 -7.52 -7.53 3.23
N VAL A 42 -6.78 -7.20 2.18
CA VAL A 42 -6.88 -7.87 0.87
C VAL A 42 -6.49 -9.34 0.99
N GLU A 43 -5.47 -9.67 1.79
CA GLU A 43 -5.08 -11.06 2.09
C GLU A 43 -6.20 -11.80 2.82
N GLU A 44 -6.74 -11.23 3.89
CA GLU A 44 -7.83 -11.82 4.69
C GLU A 44 -9.10 -12.05 3.86
N LEU A 45 -9.37 -11.20 2.86
CA LEU A 45 -10.51 -11.35 1.94
C LEU A 45 -10.23 -12.38 0.83
N GLY A 46 -9.04 -12.94 0.75
CA GLY A 46 -8.64 -13.88 -0.31
C GLY A 46 -8.58 -13.23 -1.70
N TRP A 47 -8.25 -11.94 -1.77
CA TRP A 47 -8.13 -11.19 -3.03
C TRP A 47 -6.67 -11.05 -3.49
N SER A 48 -5.75 -11.63 -2.77
CA SER A 48 -4.35 -11.74 -3.14
C SER A 48 -4.10 -12.97 -4.01
N PHE A 49 -3.04 -12.92 -4.82
CA PHE A 49 -2.56 -14.07 -5.57
C PHE A 49 -1.03 -14.06 -5.59
N LEU A 50 -0.41 -14.82 -4.69
CA LEU A 50 1.04 -14.85 -4.50
C LEU A 50 1.60 -13.43 -4.34
N ILE A 51 2.66 -13.10 -5.09
CA ILE A 51 3.29 -11.76 -5.11
C ILE A 51 2.68 -10.82 -6.16
N PHE A 52 1.59 -11.25 -6.81
CA PHE A 52 0.97 -10.47 -7.88
C PHE A 52 -0.10 -9.52 -7.34
N GLY A 53 -0.27 -8.42 -8.05
CA GLY A 53 -1.12 -7.33 -7.60
C GLY A 53 -0.35 -6.30 -6.76
N HIS A 54 -0.88 -5.09 -6.70
CA HIS A 54 -0.21 -3.96 -6.07
C HIS A 54 -1.26 -2.99 -5.53
N LEU A 55 -1.01 -2.44 -4.35
CA LEU A 55 -1.71 -1.29 -3.84
C LEU A 55 -0.69 -0.15 -3.70
N THR A 56 -1.05 1.02 -4.17
CA THR A 56 -0.22 2.22 -4.02
C THR A 56 -1.03 3.34 -3.41
N ALA A 57 -0.37 4.19 -2.65
CA ALA A 57 -0.98 5.38 -2.07
C ALA A 57 -0.05 6.59 -2.30
N ARG A 58 -0.61 7.69 -2.81
CA ARG A 58 0.12 8.94 -3.01
C ARG A 58 0.48 9.53 -1.66
N VAL A 59 1.71 9.97 -1.50
CA VAL A 59 2.14 10.69 -0.30
C VAL A 59 1.59 12.12 -0.35
N PRO A 60 0.88 12.61 0.69
CA PRO A 60 0.43 13.99 0.73
C PRO A 60 1.60 14.97 0.69
N GLY A 61 1.41 16.09 0.00
CA GLY A 61 2.43 17.14 -0.13
C GLY A 61 2.67 17.53 -1.58
N PRO A 62 3.58 18.51 -1.81
CA PRO A 62 3.84 19.06 -3.13
C PRO A 62 4.64 18.10 -4.04
N GLU A 63 5.36 17.16 -3.44
CA GLU A 63 6.14 16.17 -4.16
C GLU A 63 5.25 15.04 -4.65
N LYS A 64 5.38 14.66 -5.91
CA LYS A 64 4.55 13.63 -6.52
C LYS A 64 5.10 12.23 -6.23
N HIS A 65 5.26 11.89 -4.95
CA HIS A 65 5.71 10.59 -4.51
C HIS A 65 4.53 9.66 -4.18
N PHE A 66 4.75 8.35 -4.24
CA PHE A 66 3.79 7.36 -3.76
C PHE A 66 4.48 6.14 -3.14
N LEU A 67 3.74 5.44 -2.32
CA LEU A 67 4.17 4.22 -1.64
C LEU A 67 3.71 3.00 -2.44
N ILE A 68 4.57 1.98 -2.52
CA ILE A 68 4.30 0.70 -3.16
C ILE A 68 4.89 -0.43 -2.32
N ASN A 69 4.38 -1.65 -2.46
CA ASN A 69 4.94 -2.81 -1.78
C ASN A 69 6.32 -3.20 -2.31
N PRO A 70 7.16 -3.79 -1.46
CA PRO A 70 8.39 -4.45 -1.89
C PRO A 70 8.13 -5.55 -2.92
N TYR A 71 8.97 -5.63 -3.94
CA TYR A 71 8.88 -6.72 -4.91
C TYR A 71 9.30 -8.05 -4.30
N GLY A 72 8.47 -9.06 -4.48
CA GLY A 72 8.75 -10.44 -4.03
C GLY A 72 8.16 -10.78 -2.66
N LEU A 73 7.56 -9.82 -1.94
CA LEU A 73 6.83 -10.10 -0.71
C LEU A 73 5.37 -10.45 -0.97
N MET A 74 4.85 -11.36 -0.16
CA MET A 74 3.43 -11.67 -0.08
C MET A 74 2.68 -10.52 0.62
N TYR A 75 1.37 -10.45 0.47
CA TYR A 75 0.56 -9.38 1.05
C TYR A 75 0.62 -9.32 2.56
N ASP A 76 0.70 -10.47 3.25
CA ASP A 76 0.84 -10.58 4.70
C ASP A 76 2.24 -10.20 5.22
N GLU A 77 3.25 -10.15 4.36
CA GLU A 77 4.61 -9.72 4.68
C GLU A 77 4.80 -8.21 4.54
N VAL A 78 3.84 -7.50 3.89
CA VAL A 78 3.91 -6.05 3.74
C VAL A 78 3.64 -5.36 5.08
N THR A 79 4.54 -4.46 5.46
CA THR A 79 4.48 -3.66 6.69
C THR A 79 4.65 -2.17 6.38
N ALA A 80 4.23 -1.31 7.30
CA ALA A 80 4.42 0.14 7.16
C ALA A 80 5.89 0.54 6.97
N SER A 81 6.83 -0.22 7.54
CA SER A 81 8.27 0.05 7.50
C SER A 81 8.97 -0.46 6.26
N ASN A 82 8.42 -1.48 5.56
CA ASN A 82 9.05 -2.01 4.35
C ASN A 82 8.45 -1.45 3.05
N LEU A 83 7.34 -0.71 3.11
CA LEU A 83 6.81 0.01 1.95
C LEU A 83 7.88 0.92 1.34
N VAL A 84 8.00 0.88 0.02
CA VAL A 84 8.98 1.64 -0.75
C VAL A 84 8.36 2.94 -1.24
N LYS A 85 9.06 4.06 -1.03
CA LYS A 85 8.65 5.39 -1.52
C LYS A 85 9.36 5.68 -2.83
N ILE A 86 8.59 6.01 -3.86
CA ILE A 86 9.11 6.28 -5.20
C ILE A 86 8.50 7.55 -5.80
N ASP A 87 9.21 8.13 -6.76
CA ASP A 87 8.69 9.20 -7.61
C ASP A 87 7.92 8.66 -8.83
N LEU A 88 7.41 9.56 -9.68
CA LEU A 88 6.67 9.19 -10.88
C LEU A 88 7.56 8.58 -11.99
N GLU A 89 8.86 8.73 -11.90
CA GLU A 89 9.87 8.17 -12.81
C GLU A 89 10.34 6.77 -12.36
N GLY A 90 9.96 6.34 -11.14
CA GLY A 90 10.30 5.04 -10.57
C GLY A 90 11.59 5.02 -9.75
N ASN A 91 12.16 6.19 -9.46
CA ASN A 91 13.32 6.27 -8.59
C ASN A 91 12.88 6.09 -7.13
N ILE A 92 13.63 5.30 -6.38
CA ILE A 92 13.45 5.16 -4.94
C ILE A 92 14.00 6.43 -4.28
N VAL A 93 13.12 7.20 -3.61
CA VAL A 93 13.46 8.53 -3.07
C VAL A 93 13.86 8.52 -1.59
N GLU A 94 13.90 7.33 -0.98
CA GLU A 94 14.38 7.13 0.39
C GLU A 94 15.23 5.86 0.47
N LYS A 95 16.01 5.71 1.56
CA LYS A 95 16.80 4.49 1.75
C LYS A 95 15.88 3.27 1.89
N SER A 96 16.03 2.31 0.97
CA SER A 96 15.29 1.04 0.99
C SER A 96 16.25 -0.12 0.71
N GLU A 97 16.00 -1.25 1.35
CA GLU A 97 16.64 -2.54 1.04
C GLU A 97 15.89 -3.32 -0.05
N TRP A 98 14.73 -2.80 -0.46
CA TRP A 98 13.80 -3.45 -1.36
C TRP A 98 13.77 -2.78 -2.73
N ASN A 99 13.56 -3.58 -3.76
CA ASN A 99 13.22 -3.11 -5.10
C ASN A 99 11.71 -3.10 -5.30
N ILE A 100 11.26 -2.45 -6.36
CA ILE A 100 9.85 -2.42 -6.77
C ILE A 100 9.61 -3.31 -7.96
N ASN A 101 8.35 -3.75 -8.17
CA ASN A 101 7.94 -4.46 -9.37
C ASN A 101 7.77 -3.45 -10.54
N PRO A 102 8.58 -3.56 -11.62
CA PRO A 102 8.49 -2.64 -12.75
C PRO A 102 7.11 -2.61 -13.42
N ALA A 103 6.41 -3.76 -13.50
CA ALA A 103 5.08 -3.83 -14.10
C ALA A 103 4.03 -3.07 -13.25
N GLY A 104 4.08 -3.23 -11.93
CA GLY A 104 3.21 -2.46 -11.02
C GLY A 104 3.49 -0.97 -11.07
N PHE A 105 4.76 -0.59 -11.10
CA PHE A 105 5.17 0.80 -11.27
C PHE A 105 4.56 1.44 -12.52
N ILE A 106 4.73 0.83 -13.70
CA ILE A 106 4.28 1.42 -14.98
C ILE A 106 2.79 1.73 -14.95
N ILE A 107 1.96 0.82 -14.47
CA ILE A 107 0.50 1.00 -14.44
C ILE A 107 0.12 2.07 -13.41
N HIS A 108 0.64 1.96 -12.19
CA HIS A 108 0.25 2.82 -11.09
C HIS A 108 0.78 4.25 -11.25
N SER A 109 2.02 4.45 -11.75
CA SER A 109 2.57 5.76 -12.04
C SER A 109 1.78 6.49 -13.15
N ALA A 110 1.35 5.78 -14.19
CA ALA A 110 0.51 6.35 -15.24
C ALA A 110 -0.82 6.88 -14.67
N ILE A 111 -1.47 6.14 -13.76
CA ILE A 111 -2.70 6.59 -13.12
C ILE A 111 -2.43 7.78 -12.20
N HIS A 112 -1.41 7.69 -11.33
CA HIS A 112 -1.04 8.79 -10.44
C HIS A 112 -0.62 10.06 -11.19
N SER A 113 -0.01 9.93 -12.38
CA SER A 113 0.35 11.08 -13.22
C SER A 113 -0.86 11.73 -13.87
N SER A 114 -1.83 10.92 -14.35
CA SER A 114 -2.97 11.40 -15.12
C SER A 114 -4.15 11.87 -14.28
N LYS A 115 -4.22 11.45 -13.01
CA LYS A 115 -5.33 11.71 -12.10
C LYS A 115 -4.81 12.26 -10.78
N GLU A 116 -4.87 13.58 -10.59
CA GLU A 116 -4.40 14.23 -9.35
C GLU A 116 -5.20 13.79 -8.12
N ASN A 117 -6.48 13.50 -8.28
CA ASN A 117 -7.37 13.01 -7.21
C ASN A 117 -7.34 11.47 -7.02
N ALA A 118 -6.49 10.74 -7.74
CA ALA A 118 -6.26 9.33 -7.46
C ALA A 118 -5.27 9.19 -6.30
N HIS A 119 -5.78 9.21 -5.08
CA HIS A 119 -4.96 9.10 -3.87
C HIS A 119 -4.46 7.68 -3.64
N CYS A 120 -5.24 6.68 -4.05
CA CYS A 120 -4.90 5.27 -3.97
C CYS A 120 -5.23 4.57 -5.30
N VAL A 121 -4.38 3.62 -5.70
CA VAL A 121 -4.62 2.73 -6.84
C VAL A 121 -4.48 1.30 -6.36
N MET A 122 -5.47 0.46 -6.66
CA MET A 122 -5.49 -0.95 -6.28
C MET A 122 -5.62 -1.84 -7.50
N HIS A 123 -4.73 -2.82 -7.61
CA HIS A 123 -4.77 -3.92 -8.57
C HIS A 123 -4.72 -5.24 -7.82
N THR A 124 -5.80 -6.01 -7.86
CA THR A 124 -5.91 -7.31 -7.19
C THR A 124 -6.29 -8.41 -8.19
N HIS A 125 -5.98 -9.65 -7.83
CA HIS A 125 -6.34 -10.84 -8.60
C HIS A 125 -7.35 -11.66 -7.82
N ILE A 126 -8.64 -11.49 -8.11
CA ILE A 126 -9.70 -12.24 -7.45
C ILE A 126 -9.98 -13.50 -8.28
N LEU A 127 -9.87 -14.68 -7.66
CA LEU A 127 -10.07 -15.98 -8.33
C LEU A 127 -11.43 -16.09 -9.05
N THR A 128 -12.48 -15.48 -8.54
CA THR A 128 -13.80 -15.47 -9.16
C THR A 128 -13.84 -14.72 -10.50
N GLN A 129 -12.99 -13.73 -10.72
CA GLN A 129 -12.88 -13.05 -12.02
C GLN A 129 -12.20 -13.92 -13.08
N VAL A 130 -11.25 -14.77 -12.69
CA VAL A 130 -10.56 -15.68 -13.62
C VAL A 130 -11.53 -16.70 -14.23
N TRP A 131 -12.54 -17.16 -13.47
CA TRP A 131 -13.54 -18.09 -13.96
C TRP A 131 -14.58 -17.47 -14.91
N LEU A 132 -14.86 -16.16 -14.80
CA LEU A 132 -15.81 -15.47 -15.67
C LEU A 132 -15.29 -15.23 -17.10
N TRP A 133 -13.97 -15.32 -17.33
CA TRP A 133 -13.37 -15.17 -18.66
C TRP A 133 -13.25 -16.51 -19.42
N GLN A 134 -13.63 -17.64 -18.80
CA GLN A 134 -13.60 -18.97 -19.41
C GLN A 134 -14.99 -19.50 -19.82
N LEU A 135 -16.04 -18.71 -19.63
CA LEU A 135 -17.42 -19.00 -20.09
C LEU A 135 -17.77 -18.14 -21.30
#